data_161730d75700dad5b4f4e0048f190083
#
_entry.id   161730d75700dad5b4f4e0048f190083
#
_cell.length_a   1.000
_cell.length_b   1.000
_cell.length_c   1.000
_cell.angle_alpha   90.00
_cell.angle_beta   90.00
_cell.angle_gamma   90.00
#
_symmetry.space_group_name_H-M   'P 1'
#
loop_
_entity.id
_entity.type
_entity.pdbx_description
1 polymer ?
#
loop_
_entity_poly.entity_id
_entity_poly.type
_entity_poly.pdbx_seq_one_letter_code
_entity_poly.pdbx_strand_id
1 'polypeptide(L)'
;PQDGANAAFWFRKAAEQGEAVSQILLGSCYERGEGVPKNNAQAYFWMDLGVASGRLEGDSKEDATKLRDHAAAQLTKEALYATQDLARVWSESHPAQ
;
A
#
# COMPACT_ATOMS: atom_id res chain seq x y z
N PRO A 1 9.15 -4.46 -19.40
CA PRO A 1 9.72 -5.49 -18.56
C PRO A 1 10.59 -4.94 -17.44
N GLN A 2 11.66 -4.25 -17.80
CA GLN A 2 12.54 -3.70 -16.77
C GLN A 2 11.93 -2.51 -16.06
N ASP A 3 11.06 -1.80 -16.73
CA ASP A 3 10.46 -0.58 -16.19
C ASP A 3 9.56 -0.89 -14.99
N GLY A 4 8.83 -2.00 -15.03
CA GLY A 4 7.99 -2.40 -13.91
C GLY A 4 8.79 -2.70 -12.66
N ALA A 5 9.90 -3.45 -12.79
CA ALA A 5 10.77 -3.77 -11.67
C ALA A 5 11.45 -2.52 -11.12
N ASN A 6 11.90 -1.63 -11.99
CA ASN A 6 12.52 -0.37 -11.55
C ASN A 6 11.52 0.52 -10.84
N ALA A 7 10.29 0.62 -11.37
CA ALA A 7 9.26 1.44 -10.74
C ALA A 7 8.92 0.91 -9.35
N ALA A 8 8.73 -0.42 -9.21
CA ALA A 8 8.44 -1.02 -7.92
C ALA A 8 9.56 -0.78 -6.92
N PHE A 9 10.81 -0.85 -7.36
CA PHE A 9 11.98 -0.60 -6.51
C PHE A 9 11.94 0.83 -5.95
N TRP A 10 11.71 1.83 -6.81
CA TRP A 10 11.68 3.22 -6.37
C TRP A 10 10.46 3.53 -5.54
N PHE A 11 9.30 2.96 -5.88
CA PHE A 11 8.09 3.11 -5.05
C PHE A 11 8.33 2.55 -3.66
N ARG A 12 9.01 1.40 -3.55
CA ARG A 12 9.32 0.81 -2.25
C ARG A 12 10.20 1.73 -1.42
N LYS A 13 11.24 2.27 -2.02
CA LYS A 13 12.13 3.19 -1.29
C LYS A 13 11.37 4.40 -0.76
N ALA A 14 10.54 5.02 -1.59
CA ALA A 14 9.76 6.18 -1.17
C ALA A 14 8.67 5.79 -0.18
N ALA A 15 8.02 4.64 -0.38
CA ALA A 15 6.96 4.14 0.51
C ALA A 15 7.51 3.88 1.91
N GLU A 16 8.73 3.33 2.00
CA GLU A 16 9.37 3.07 3.28
C GLU A 16 9.73 4.36 4.02
N GLN A 17 9.84 5.46 3.29
CA GLN A 17 10.04 6.79 3.88
C GLN A 17 8.71 7.45 4.28
N GLY A 18 7.58 6.78 4.08
CA GLY A 18 6.27 7.30 4.46
C GLY A 18 5.58 8.12 3.39
N GLU A 19 6.08 8.10 2.16
CA GLU A 19 5.48 8.88 1.07
C GLU A 19 4.18 8.20 0.61
N ALA A 20 3.05 8.87 0.83
CA ALA A 20 1.71 8.27 0.69
C ALA A 20 1.40 7.83 -0.74
N VAL A 21 1.70 8.65 -1.74
CA VAL A 21 1.43 8.29 -3.13
C VAL A 21 2.22 7.05 -3.51
N SER A 22 3.49 6.97 -3.10
CA SER A 22 4.32 5.80 -3.39
C SER A 22 3.82 4.55 -2.69
N GLN A 23 3.24 4.69 -1.50
CA GLN A 23 2.62 3.56 -0.81
C GLN A 23 1.45 3.01 -1.62
N ILE A 24 0.60 3.87 -2.15
CA ILE A 24 -0.51 3.45 -3.00
C ILE A 24 0.01 2.79 -4.28
N LEU A 25 1.01 3.40 -4.92
CA LEU A 25 1.58 2.85 -6.16
C LEU A 25 2.25 1.50 -5.93
N LEU A 26 2.96 1.35 -4.82
CA LEU A 26 3.57 0.07 -4.47
C LEU A 26 2.49 -0.99 -4.22
N GLY A 27 1.42 -0.62 -3.52
CA GLY A 27 0.28 -1.51 -3.32
C GLY A 27 -0.32 -1.97 -4.65
N SER A 28 -0.42 -1.06 -5.62
CA SER A 28 -0.92 -1.40 -6.96
C SER A 28 0.01 -2.36 -7.67
N CYS A 29 1.32 -2.21 -7.49
CA CYS A 29 2.29 -3.16 -8.06
C CYS A 29 2.04 -4.57 -7.52
N TYR A 30 1.83 -4.70 -6.21
CA TYR A 30 1.52 -6.00 -5.62
C TYR A 30 0.19 -6.56 -6.08
N GLU A 31 -0.81 -5.71 -6.26
CA GLU A 31 -2.12 -6.16 -6.72
C GLU A 31 -2.05 -6.76 -8.11
N ARG A 32 -1.25 -6.14 -8.98
CA ARG A 32 -1.13 -6.55 -10.38
C ARG A 32 0.01 -7.53 -10.64
N GLY A 33 0.93 -7.69 -9.68
CA GLY A 33 2.13 -8.48 -9.91
C GLY A 33 3.09 -7.79 -10.86
N GLU A 34 3.16 -6.46 -10.84
CA GLU A 34 4.04 -5.67 -11.70
C GLU A 34 5.33 -5.32 -10.96
N GLY A 35 6.44 -5.91 -11.40
CA GLY A 35 7.75 -5.67 -10.79
C GLY A 35 7.96 -6.39 -9.47
N VAL A 36 6.92 -7.02 -8.92
CA VAL A 36 6.95 -7.84 -7.71
C VAL A 36 5.96 -8.98 -7.89
N PRO A 37 6.12 -10.10 -7.19
CA PRO A 37 5.12 -11.17 -7.23
C PRO A 37 3.78 -10.66 -6.68
N LYS A 38 2.69 -11.05 -7.33
CA LYS A 38 1.35 -10.65 -6.90
C LYS A 38 1.12 -11.09 -5.45
N ASN A 39 0.61 -10.17 -4.62
CA ASN A 39 0.36 -10.46 -3.21
C ASN A 39 -0.72 -9.51 -2.69
N ASN A 40 -1.92 -10.04 -2.47
CA ASN A 40 -3.05 -9.21 -2.05
C ASN A 40 -2.87 -8.63 -0.65
N ALA A 41 -2.21 -9.34 0.26
CA ALA A 41 -1.96 -8.83 1.61
C ALA A 41 -0.98 -7.65 1.57
N GLN A 42 0.09 -7.74 0.79
CA GLN A 42 1.02 -6.63 0.62
C GLN A 42 0.34 -5.45 -0.07
N ALA A 43 -0.53 -5.73 -1.05
CA ALA A 43 -1.27 -4.66 -1.71
C ALA A 43 -2.12 -3.89 -0.69
N TYR A 44 -2.87 -4.60 0.13
CA TYR A 44 -3.69 -3.97 1.17
C TYR A 44 -2.82 -3.21 2.18
N PHE A 45 -1.73 -3.84 2.62
CA PHE A 45 -0.82 -3.24 3.62
C PHE A 45 -0.37 -1.84 3.20
N TRP A 46 0.18 -1.73 1.98
CA TRP A 46 0.70 -0.46 1.52
C TRP A 46 -0.40 0.55 1.22
N MET A 47 -1.52 0.11 0.65
CA MET A 47 -2.66 0.99 0.39
C MET A 47 -3.25 1.52 1.69
N ASP A 48 -3.37 0.67 2.71
CA ASP A 48 -3.88 1.08 4.02
C ASP A 48 -2.99 2.15 4.65
N LEU A 49 -1.67 1.97 4.58
CA LEU A 49 -0.73 2.97 5.07
C LEU A 49 -0.92 4.31 4.36
N GLY A 50 -1.05 4.28 3.04
CA GLY A 50 -1.22 5.50 2.25
C GLY A 50 -2.49 6.24 2.60
N VAL A 51 -3.61 5.52 2.71
CA VAL A 51 -4.89 6.12 3.06
C VAL A 51 -4.87 6.65 4.49
N ALA A 52 -4.31 5.88 5.43
CA ALA A 52 -4.29 6.24 6.84
C ALA A 52 -3.32 7.37 7.16
N SER A 53 -2.41 7.69 6.26
CA SER A 53 -1.38 8.71 6.48
C SER A 53 -1.95 10.11 6.70
N GLY A 54 -3.16 10.36 6.18
CA GLY A 54 -3.75 11.69 6.21
C GLY A 54 -3.15 12.66 5.21
N ARG A 55 -2.27 12.18 4.32
CA ARG A 55 -1.57 13.03 3.35
C ARG A 55 -2.23 13.09 1.98
N LEU A 56 -3.20 12.20 1.73
CA LEU A 56 -3.97 12.23 0.49
C LEU A 56 -5.24 13.04 0.72
N GLU A 57 -5.65 13.81 -0.29
CA GLU A 57 -6.82 14.67 -0.19
C GLU A 57 -7.66 14.54 -1.45
N GLY A 58 -8.96 14.90 -1.33
CA GLY A 58 -9.87 14.98 -2.45
C GLY A 58 -10.02 13.68 -3.21
N ASP A 59 -9.97 13.77 -4.53
CA ASP A 59 -10.14 12.62 -5.41
C ASP A 59 -9.06 11.56 -5.21
N SER A 60 -7.83 12.00 -4.92
CA SER A 60 -6.72 11.06 -4.67
C SER A 60 -7.00 10.19 -3.46
N LYS A 61 -7.52 10.78 -2.39
CA LYS A 61 -7.88 10.02 -1.19
C LYS A 61 -9.03 9.07 -1.47
N GLU A 62 -10.03 9.54 -2.20
CA GLU A 62 -11.19 8.73 -2.54
C GLU A 62 -10.80 7.53 -3.39
N ASP A 63 -9.98 7.76 -4.42
CA ASP A 63 -9.52 6.69 -5.30
C ASP A 63 -8.66 5.69 -4.55
N ALA A 64 -7.76 6.17 -3.70
CA ALA A 64 -6.91 5.29 -2.90
C ALA A 64 -7.73 4.44 -1.93
N THR A 65 -8.79 5.03 -1.35
CA THR A 65 -9.69 4.30 -0.46
C THR A 65 -10.40 3.18 -1.20
N LYS A 66 -10.85 3.43 -2.42
CA LYS A 66 -11.47 2.40 -3.25
C LYS A 66 -10.51 1.27 -3.58
N LEU A 67 -9.27 1.61 -3.91
CA LEU A 67 -8.25 0.59 -4.18
C LEU A 67 -7.98 -0.26 -2.94
N ARG A 68 -7.84 0.39 -1.78
CA ARG A 68 -7.64 -0.32 -0.51
C ARG A 68 -8.80 -1.26 -0.23
N ASP A 69 -10.03 -0.78 -0.39
CA ASP A 69 -11.22 -1.59 -0.10
C ASP A 69 -11.32 -2.77 -1.05
N HIS A 70 -10.95 -2.58 -2.32
CA HIS A 70 -10.90 -3.67 -3.29
C HIS A 70 -9.87 -4.72 -2.87
N ALA A 71 -8.69 -4.29 -2.44
CA ALA A 71 -7.66 -5.22 -1.97
C ALA A 71 -8.13 -5.97 -0.72
N ALA A 72 -8.80 -5.28 0.21
CA ALA A 72 -9.35 -5.89 1.42
C ALA A 72 -10.33 -7.02 1.07
N ALA A 73 -11.14 -6.82 0.04
CA ALA A 73 -12.13 -7.81 -0.36
C ALA A 73 -11.50 -9.10 -0.90
N GLN A 74 -10.22 -9.08 -1.25
CA GLN A 74 -9.50 -10.26 -1.73
C GLN A 74 -8.90 -11.07 -0.59
N LEU A 75 -9.02 -10.62 0.66
CA LEU A 75 -8.40 -11.27 1.81
C LEU A 75 -9.44 -11.98 2.67
N THR A 76 -9.03 -13.06 3.33
CA THR A 76 -9.85 -13.64 4.40
C THR A 76 -9.90 -12.66 5.57
N LYS A 77 -10.86 -12.85 6.48
CA LYS A 77 -10.94 -12.01 7.68
C LYS A 77 -9.66 -12.09 8.50
N GLU A 78 -9.11 -13.30 8.65
CA GLU A 78 -7.89 -13.51 9.41
C GLU A 78 -6.71 -12.75 8.79
N ALA A 79 -6.56 -12.86 7.46
CA ALA A 79 -5.49 -12.17 6.75
C ALA A 79 -5.68 -10.65 6.81
N LEU A 80 -6.91 -10.18 6.71
CA LEU A 80 -7.20 -8.75 6.79
C LEU A 80 -6.83 -8.20 8.16
N TYR A 81 -7.26 -8.85 9.23
CA TYR A 81 -6.97 -8.39 10.59
C TYR A 81 -5.48 -8.43 10.88
N ALA A 82 -4.79 -9.52 10.46
CA ALA A 82 -3.34 -9.63 10.65
C ALA A 82 -2.60 -8.52 9.91
N THR A 83 -3.05 -8.21 8.69
CA THR A 83 -2.41 -7.17 7.88
C THR A 83 -2.67 -5.77 8.45
N GLN A 84 -3.88 -5.54 8.97
CA GLN A 84 -4.19 -4.28 9.66
C GLN A 84 -3.28 -4.07 10.87
N ASP A 85 -3.03 -5.14 11.65
CA ASP A 85 -2.11 -5.05 12.78
C ASP A 85 -0.69 -4.72 12.33
N LEU A 86 -0.22 -5.35 11.24
CA LEU A 86 1.10 -5.04 10.70
C LEU A 86 1.21 -3.59 10.27
N ALA A 87 0.16 -3.07 9.61
CA ALA A 87 0.14 -1.69 9.18
C ALA A 87 0.17 -0.73 10.36
N ARG A 88 -0.59 -1.05 11.42
CA ARG A 88 -0.59 -0.24 12.64
C ARG A 88 0.79 -0.22 13.29
N VAL A 89 1.43 -1.38 13.42
CA VAL A 89 2.76 -1.48 14.00
C VAL A 89 3.77 -0.69 13.18
N TRP A 90 3.69 -0.80 11.86
CA TRP A 90 4.57 -0.06 10.97
C TRP A 90 4.40 1.46 11.18
N SER A 91 3.16 1.93 11.26
CA SER A 91 2.87 3.35 11.45
C SER A 91 3.40 3.87 12.78
N GLU A 92 3.31 3.05 13.83
CA GLU A 92 3.84 3.40 15.14
C GLU A 92 5.36 3.50 15.14
N SER A 93 6.01 2.67 14.33
CA SER A 93 7.48 2.66 14.20
C SER A 93 7.99 3.75 13.26
N HIS A 94 7.13 4.33 12.46
CA HIS A 94 7.48 5.33 11.44
C HIS A 94 6.59 6.56 11.61
N PRO A 95 6.76 7.31 12.69
CA PRO A 95 5.89 8.48 12.93
C PRO A 95 6.00 9.51 11.81
N ALA A 96 4.92 10.21 11.57
CA ALA A 96 4.88 11.25 10.56
C ALA A 96 5.88 12.36 10.90
N GLN A 97 6.50 12.92 9.87
CA GLN A 97 7.49 13.98 10.03
C GLN A 97 6.96 15.35 9.68
#